data_af4ad2fd3869cbfddc1217f589ea4c38
#
_entry.id   af4ad2fd3869cbfddc1217f589ea4c38
#
_cell.length_a   1.000
_cell.length_b   1.000
_cell.length_c   1.000
_cell.angle_alpha   90.00
_cell.angle_beta   90.00
_cell.angle_gamma   90.00
#
_symmetry.space_group_name_H-M   'P 1'
#
loop_
_entity.id
_entity.type
_entity.pdbx_description
1 polymer ?
#
loop_
_entity_poly.entity_id
_entity_poly.type
_entity_poly.pdbx_seq_one_letter_code
_entity_poly.pdbx_strand_id
1 'polypeptide(L)'
;NLESFTNGAPGTGISSGTGTVFKSSVQRVGGIIKTSLLIDLTGLASSTTDLDIIGVGAGAAYLGQITAAKNGTILTGRMTCLEVPAGGADDVDLYAATEANGVFDAGIGTLAETALVTAAGAWTLGLTKGLSAIPAANQYLYLCGGEAGTAATYTAGKFLIQLEGYEA
;
A
#
# COMPACT_ATOMS: atom_id res chain seq x y z
N ASN A 1 26.11 11.65 3.42
CA ASN A 1 25.00 12.43 3.97
C ASN A 1 23.71 11.63 3.98
N LEU A 2 22.96 11.74 5.08
CA LEU A 2 21.59 11.20 5.20
C LEU A 2 20.60 12.31 4.84
N GLU A 3 19.79 12.08 3.83
CA GLU A 3 18.62 12.89 3.54
C GLU A 3 17.36 12.09 3.88
N SER A 4 16.39 12.76 4.51
CA SER A 4 15.12 12.16 4.89
C SER A 4 13.97 13.13 4.63
N PHE A 5 12.92 12.65 3.97
CA PHE A 5 11.70 13.42 3.71
C PHE A 5 10.50 12.46 3.60
N THR A 6 9.29 13.00 3.53
CA THR A 6 8.07 12.17 3.38
C THR A 6 7.87 11.76 1.92
N ASN A 7 7.16 10.65 1.71
CA ASN A 7 6.74 10.23 0.36
C ASN A 7 5.51 11.01 -0.16
N GLY A 8 5.03 12.00 0.58
CA GLY A 8 3.80 12.73 0.31
C GLY A 8 2.60 12.15 1.06
N ALA A 9 1.46 12.81 0.92
CA ALA A 9 0.22 12.40 1.55
C ALA A 9 -0.45 11.27 0.73
N PRO A 10 -1.17 10.36 1.40
CA PRO A 10 -2.03 9.41 0.70
C PRO A 10 -3.28 10.10 0.16
N GLY A 11 -4.01 9.42 -0.71
CA GLY A 11 -5.31 9.89 -1.17
C GLY A 11 -6.33 10.01 -0.05
N THR A 12 -7.39 10.80 -0.28
CA THR A 12 -8.43 11.05 0.74
C THR A 12 -9.22 9.78 1.09
N GLY A 13 -9.28 8.79 0.20
CA GLY A 13 -9.84 7.47 0.50
C GLY A 13 -9.07 6.68 1.55
N ILE A 14 -7.86 7.10 1.88
CA ILE A 14 -7.05 6.58 2.99
C ILE A 14 -7.07 7.56 4.18
N SER A 15 -6.75 8.82 3.93
CA SER A 15 -6.56 9.80 5.02
C SER A 15 -7.85 10.18 5.76
N SER A 16 -9.02 9.92 5.19
CA SER A 16 -10.31 10.20 5.85
C SER A 16 -10.85 9.05 6.69
N GLY A 17 -10.15 7.94 6.80
CA GLY A 17 -10.53 6.84 7.68
C GLY A 17 -10.47 7.25 9.17
N THR A 18 -11.46 6.82 9.94
CA THR A 18 -11.53 7.15 11.38
C THR A 18 -10.54 6.27 12.16
N GLY A 19 -9.50 6.88 12.68
CA GLY A 19 -8.43 6.17 13.39
C GLY A 19 -7.32 5.64 12.49
N THR A 20 -7.43 5.82 11.18
CA THR A 20 -6.38 5.45 10.23
C THR A 20 -5.12 6.28 10.46
N VAL A 21 -3.98 5.61 10.54
CA VAL A 21 -2.66 6.26 10.64
C VAL A 21 -1.85 5.91 9.42
N PHE A 22 -1.33 6.94 8.75
CA PHE A 22 -0.41 6.78 7.63
C PHE A 22 0.83 7.62 7.87
N LYS A 23 2.00 6.99 7.73
CA LYS A 23 3.30 7.66 7.81
C LYS A 23 4.19 7.19 6.68
N SER A 24 5.00 8.08 6.15
CA SER A 24 5.98 7.72 5.14
C SER A 24 7.32 8.38 5.39
N SER A 25 8.39 7.74 4.94
CA SER A 25 9.72 8.34 4.88
C SER A 25 10.45 7.88 3.63
N VAL A 26 11.28 8.77 3.10
CA VAL A 26 12.24 8.46 2.05
C VAL A 26 13.61 8.87 2.56
N GLN A 27 14.55 7.96 2.56
CA GLN A 27 15.92 8.18 3.04
C GLN A 27 16.92 7.88 1.92
N ARG A 28 17.88 8.78 1.76
CA ARG A 28 18.98 8.63 0.79
C ARG A 28 20.28 8.47 1.55
N VAL A 29 20.96 7.38 1.32
CA VAL A 29 22.27 7.09 1.92
C VAL A 29 23.17 6.43 0.88
N GLY A 30 24.22 7.13 0.45
CA GLY A 30 25.22 6.57 -0.45
C GLY A 30 24.67 6.10 -1.81
N GLY A 31 23.69 6.83 -2.37
CA GLY A 31 23.06 6.47 -3.66
C GLY A 31 21.95 5.43 -3.54
N ILE A 32 21.72 4.88 -2.37
CA ILE A 32 20.57 4.00 -2.08
C ILE A 32 19.43 4.81 -1.52
N ILE A 33 18.22 4.58 -2.03
CA ILE A 33 17.01 5.25 -1.60
C ILE A 33 16.07 4.23 -0.98
N LYS A 34 15.72 4.44 0.29
CA LYS A 34 14.76 3.59 1.01
C LYS A 34 13.47 4.38 1.23
N THR A 35 12.36 3.85 0.70
CA THR A 35 11.02 4.35 0.93
C THR A 35 10.30 3.43 1.91
N SER A 36 9.75 4.00 2.98
CA SER A 36 8.98 3.25 4.00
C SER A 36 7.59 3.86 4.14
N LEU A 37 6.55 3.04 4.03
CA LEU A 37 5.16 3.41 4.23
C LEU A 37 4.60 2.58 5.39
N LEU A 38 4.10 3.24 6.42
CA LEU A 38 3.38 2.62 7.53
C LEU A 38 1.90 2.95 7.41
N ILE A 39 1.06 1.94 7.39
CA ILE A 39 -0.40 2.09 7.34
C ILE A 39 -1.06 1.30 8.47
N ASP A 40 -1.89 1.98 9.26
CA ASP A 40 -2.86 1.37 10.18
C ASP A 40 -4.21 1.37 9.47
N LEU A 41 -4.75 0.17 9.23
CA LEU A 41 -6.00 -0.02 8.48
C LEU A 41 -7.25 0.39 9.27
N THR A 42 -7.14 0.62 10.58
CA THR A 42 -8.30 0.98 11.43
C THR A 42 -9.12 2.09 10.79
N GLY A 43 -10.42 1.87 10.64
CA GLY A 43 -11.34 2.83 10.03
C GLY A 43 -11.43 2.78 8.52
N LEU A 44 -10.55 2.05 7.83
CA LEU A 44 -10.72 1.70 6.42
C LEU A 44 -11.61 0.45 6.31
N ALA A 45 -12.05 0.13 5.11
CA ALA A 45 -12.90 -1.03 4.87
C ALA A 45 -12.41 -1.87 3.69
N SER A 46 -12.65 -3.17 3.77
CA SER A 46 -12.64 -4.09 2.65
C SER A 46 -14.05 -4.29 2.09
N SER A 47 -14.16 -4.89 0.92
CA SER A 47 -15.41 -5.14 0.22
C SER A 47 -15.70 -6.63 0.12
N THR A 48 -16.86 -7.01 -0.44
CA THR A 48 -17.24 -8.40 -0.67
C THR A 48 -16.59 -9.03 -1.89
N THR A 49 -15.97 -8.23 -2.75
CA THR A 49 -15.38 -8.68 -4.00
C THR A 49 -13.88 -8.79 -3.87
N ASP A 50 -13.33 -9.89 -4.35
CA ASP A 50 -11.89 -10.08 -4.44
C ASP A 50 -11.24 -8.98 -5.31
N LEU A 51 -10.09 -8.51 -4.90
CA LEU A 51 -9.30 -7.47 -5.57
C LEU A 51 -9.96 -6.08 -5.61
N ASP A 52 -10.96 -5.83 -4.78
CA ASP A 52 -11.44 -4.47 -4.57
C ASP A 52 -10.50 -3.67 -3.68
N ILE A 53 -10.37 -2.39 -3.98
CA ILE A 53 -9.48 -1.46 -3.29
C ILE A 53 -9.96 -1.22 -1.86
N ILE A 54 -9.05 -1.35 -0.91
CA ILE A 54 -9.26 -1.01 0.51
C ILE A 54 -9.19 0.50 0.67
N GLY A 55 -10.16 1.06 1.36
CA GLY A 55 -10.24 2.49 1.61
C GLY A 55 -11.55 2.88 2.27
N VAL A 56 -11.94 4.14 2.14
CA VAL A 56 -13.20 4.67 2.65
C VAL A 56 -13.71 5.82 1.79
N GLY A 57 -15.03 5.90 1.62
CA GLY A 57 -15.66 6.99 0.88
C GLY A 57 -15.35 6.99 -0.61
N ALA A 58 -15.56 8.14 -1.27
CA ALA A 58 -15.43 8.31 -2.71
C ALA A 58 -14.07 8.92 -3.14
N GLY A 59 -13.19 9.16 -2.20
CA GLY A 59 -11.85 9.70 -2.50
C GLY A 59 -10.90 8.64 -3.00
N ALA A 60 -9.86 9.06 -3.74
CA ALA A 60 -8.82 8.16 -4.19
C ALA A 60 -8.11 7.50 -2.99
N ALA A 61 -7.90 6.19 -3.06
CA ALA A 61 -7.40 5.38 -1.96
C ALA A 61 -5.96 4.88 -2.18
N TYR A 62 -5.15 5.64 -2.90
CA TYR A 62 -3.73 5.31 -3.04
C TYR A 62 -2.93 5.64 -1.77
N LEU A 63 -1.89 4.88 -1.50
CA LEU A 63 -0.96 5.11 -0.40
C LEU A 63 0.11 6.16 -0.73
N GLY A 64 0.43 6.33 -1.99
CA GLY A 64 1.41 7.28 -2.47
C GLY A 64 1.79 7.02 -3.91
N GLN A 65 2.51 7.95 -4.50
CA GLN A 65 3.07 7.81 -5.85
C GLN A 65 4.57 7.54 -5.78
N ILE A 66 5.04 6.60 -6.58
CA ILE A 66 6.44 6.31 -6.79
C ILE A 66 6.95 7.15 -7.95
N THR A 67 7.96 7.99 -7.73
CA THR A 67 8.60 8.77 -8.78
C THR A 67 10.11 8.52 -8.79
N ALA A 68 10.72 8.58 -9.97
CA ALA A 68 12.17 8.41 -10.09
C ALA A 68 12.93 9.48 -9.28
N ALA A 69 12.46 10.73 -9.30
CA ALA A 69 13.10 11.83 -8.57
C ALA A 69 13.07 11.65 -7.05
N LYS A 70 12.01 11.04 -6.51
CA LYS A 70 11.82 10.88 -5.06
C LYS A 70 12.30 9.50 -4.58
N ASN A 71 11.95 8.45 -5.30
CA ASN A 71 12.15 7.07 -4.86
C ASN A 71 13.28 6.36 -5.62
N GLY A 72 13.85 6.99 -6.65
CA GLY A 72 14.85 6.37 -7.50
C GLY A 72 14.28 5.28 -8.40
N THR A 73 15.16 4.49 -8.97
CA THR A 73 14.79 3.27 -9.68
C THR A 73 14.64 2.14 -8.68
N ILE A 74 13.43 1.65 -8.49
CA ILE A 74 13.14 0.59 -7.51
C ILE A 74 13.75 -0.73 -7.98
N LEU A 75 14.44 -1.41 -7.07
CA LEU A 75 15.08 -2.72 -7.29
C LEU A 75 14.37 -3.85 -6.55
N THR A 76 13.91 -3.60 -5.35
CA THR A 76 13.33 -4.61 -4.45
C THR A 76 12.44 -3.94 -3.43
N GLY A 77 11.71 -4.75 -2.70
CA GLY A 77 10.89 -4.30 -1.60
C GLY A 77 10.17 -5.45 -0.92
N ARG A 78 9.42 -5.11 0.12
CA ARG A 78 8.70 -6.07 0.94
C ARG A 78 7.54 -5.41 1.67
N MET A 79 6.61 -6.23 2.09
CA MET A 79 5.49 -5.86 2.96
C MET A 79 5.51 -6.76 4.18
N THR A 80 5.44 -6.16 5.37
CA THR A 80 5.51 -6.85 6.66
C THR A 80 4.25 -6.56 7.47
N CYS A 81 3.65 -7.60 8.03
CA CYS A 81 2.52 -7.47 8.95
C CYS A 81 3.01 -7.13 10.36
N LEU A 82 2.69 -5.94 10.83
CA LEU A 82 3.02 -5.47 12.19
C LEU A 82 1.87 -5.69 13.18
N GLU A 83 0.65 -5.79 12.68
CA GLU A 83 -0.55 -6.12 13.44
C GLU A 83 -1.52 -6.84 12.51
N VAL A 84 -2.04 -7.98 12.96
CA VAL A 84 -2.94 -8.81 12.14
C VAL A 84 -4.22 -8.04 11.83
N PRO A 85 -4.67 -8.00 10.56
CA PRO A 85 -5.95 -7.39 10.21
C PRO A 85 -7.12 -8.04 10.96
N ALA A 86 -8.04 -7.21 11.43
CA ALA A 86 -9.27 -7.66 12.08
C ALA A 86 -10.45 -6.76 11.69
N GLY A 87 -11.63 -7.35 11.59
CA GLY A 87 -12.86 -6.68 11.16
C GLY A 87 -13.09 -6.78 9.66
N GLY A 88 -12.12 -6.43 8.83
CA GLY A 88 -12.13 -6.60 7.38
C GLY A 88 -11.40 -7.86 6.91
N ALA A 89 -11.19 -7.97 5.60
CA ALA A 89 -10.44 -9.08 4.99
C ALA A 89 -9.03 -9.18 5.58
N ASP A 90 -8.59 -10.36 5.94
CA ASP A 90 -7.25 -10.60 6.51
C ASP A 90 -6.22 -11.03 5.46
N ASP A 91 -6.66 -11.33 4.25
CA ASP A 91 -5.82 -11.44 3.06
C ASP A 91 -5.76 -10.06 2.38
N VAL A 92 -4.61 -9.42 2.42
CA VAL A 92 -4.39 -8.06 1.91
C VAL A 92 -3.26 -8.08 0.90
N ASP A 93 -3.55 -7.60 -0.30
CA ASP A 93 -2.61 -7.53 -1.41
C ASP A 93 -2.12 -6.10 -1.65
N LEU A 94 -0.92 -5.96 -2.21
CA LEU A 94 -0.34 -4.69 -2.63
C LEU A 94 -0.25 -4.64 -4.16
N TYR A 95 -0.79 -3.58 -4.73
CA TYR A 95 -0.78 -3.31 -6.17
C TYR A 95 -0.17 -1.94 -6.48
N ALA A 96 0.36 -1.79 -7.68
CA ALA A 96 0.69 -0.50 -8.27
C ALA A 96 -0.18 -0.28 -9.50
N ALA A 97 -0.61 0.96 -9.75
CA ALA A 97 -1.37 1.32 -10.95
C ALA A 97 -0.95 2.70 -11.47
N THR A 98 -1.14 2.95 -12.76
CA THR A 98 -0.78 4.24 -13.37
C THR A 98 -1.76 5.34 -13.00
N GLU A 99 -3.00 4.99 -12.63
CA GLU A 99 -4.06 5.93 -12.33
C GLU A 99 -4.12 6.26 -10.83
N ALA A 100 -4.41 7.53 -10.53
CA ALA A 100 -4.56 8.06 -9.18
C ALA A 100 -6.01 8.09 -8.69
N ASN A 101 -6.94 7.49 -9.42
CA ASN A 101 -8.38 7.62 -9.18
C ASN A 101 -9.06 6.34 -8.68
N GLY A 102 -8.31 5.34 -8.29
CA GLY A 102 -8.85 4.14 -7.64
C GLY A 102 -9.50 4.51 -6.31
N VAL A 103 -10.75 4.10 -6.11
CA VAL A 103 -11.52 4.41 -4.90
C VAL A 103 -11.90 3.12 -4.17
N PHE A 104 -12.30 3.26 -2.91
CA PHE A 104 -12.84 2.13 -2.13
C PHE A 104 -13.94 1.40 -2.90
N ASP A 105 -13.97 0.07 -2.79
CA ASP A 105 -14.98 -0.82 -3.40
C ASP A 105 -14.94 -0.87 -4.94
N ALA A 106 -13.91 -0.29 -5.56
CA ALA A 106 -13.66 -0.46 -6.99
C ALA A 106 -12.61 -1.54 -7.22
N GLY A 107 -12.81 -2.39 -8.21
CA GLY A 107 -11.85 -3.44 -8.56
C GLY A 107 -10.55 -2.84 -9.09
N ILE A 108 -9.39 -3.25 -8.54
CA ILE A 108 -8.08 -2.78 -9.00
C ILE A 108 -7.85 -3.08 -10.49
N GLY A 109 -8.43 -4.16 -11.00
CA GLY A 109 -8.33 -4.54 -12.41
C GLY A 109 -9.04 -3.58 -13.39
N THR A 110 -9.74 -2.56 -12.90
CA THR A 110 -10.25 -1.46 -13.73
C THR A 110 -9.17 -0.43 -14.07
N LEU A 111 -8.02 -0.50 -13.40
CA LEU A 111 -6.86 0.35 -13.60
C LEU A 111 -5.77 -0.41 -14.37
N ALA A 112 -4.79 0.30 -14.91
CA ALA A 112 -3.58 -0.31 -15.49
C ALA A 112 -2.65 -0.73 -14.35
N GLU A 113 -2.90 -1.90 -13.77
CA GLU A 113 -2.34 -2.38 -12.52
C GLU A 113 -1.22 -3.40 -12.70
N THR A 114 -0.43 -3.56 -11.65
CA THR A 114 0.60 -4.60 -11.48
C THR A 114 0.55 -5.11 -10.05
N ALA A 115 0.40 -6.40 -9.86
CA ALA A 115 0.48 -7.02 -8.53
C ALA A 115 1.92 -6.98 -8.01
N LEU A 116 2.11 -6.44 -6.81
CA LEU A 116 3.42 -6.37 -6.17
C LEU A 116 3.57 -7.41 -5.07
N VAL A 117 2.56 -7.57 -4.23
CA VAL A 117 2.48 -8.60 -3.19
C VAL A 117 1.09 -9.22 -3.25
N THR A 118 1.03 -10.53 -3.46
CA THR A 118 -0.19 -11.32 -3.30
C THR A 118 -0.02 -12.18 -2.05
N ALA A 119 -0.86 -11.94 -1.04
CA ALA A 119 -0.75 -12.64 0.24
C ALA A 119 -1.10 -14.12 0.10
N ALA A 120 -2.11 -14.45 -0.69
CA ALA A 120 -2.62 -15.79 -0.91
C ALA A 120 -3.03 -16.48 0.41
N GLY A 121 -3.65 -15.73 1.29
CA GLY A 121 -4.14 -16.15 2.61
C GLY A 121 -3.89 -15.10 3.70
N ALA A 122 -4.44 -15.38 4.86
CA ALA A 122 -4.39 -14.48 6.01
C ALA A 122 -2.95 -14.09 6.41
N TRP A 123 -2.76 -12.82 6.70
CA TRP A 123 -1.52 -12.34 7.28
C TRP A 123 -1.39 -12.73 8.75
N THR A 124 -0.17 -13.05 9.15
CA THR A 124 0.17 -13.32 10.55
C THR A 124 1.22 -12.33 11.04
N LEU A 125 1.27 -12.09 12.34
CA LEU A 125 2.21 -11.14 12.95
C LEU A 125 3.66 -11.47 12.56
N GLY A 126 4.36 -10.49 12.04
CA GLY A 126 5.75 -10.61 11.63
C GLY A 126 5.98 -11.26 10.26
N LEU A 127 4.93 -11.76 9.59
CA LEU A 127 5.07 -12.28 8.24
C LEU A 127 5.55 -11.17 7.30
N THR A 128 6.56 -11.49 6.49
CA THR A 128 7.11 -10.59 5.48
C THR A 128 7.07 -11.28 4.13
N LYS A 129 6.55 -10.58 3.12
CA LYS A 129 6.53 -11.05 1.73
C LYS A 129 7.26 -10.05 0.84
N GLY A 130 8.16 -10.56 0.00
CA GLY A 130 8.88 -9.77 -1.00
C GLY A 130 8.00 -9.41 -2.19
N LEU A 131 8.38 -8.36 -2.91
CA LEU A 131 7.71 -7.99 -4.15
C LEU A 131 7.90 -9.08 -5.21
N SER A 132 6.82 -9.45 -5.88
CA SER A 132 6.84 -10.34 -7.05
C SER A 132 7.05 -9.58 -8.37
N ALA A 133 6.82 -8.26 -8.36
CA ALA A 133 7.07 -7.34 -9.46
C ALA A 133 7.49 -5.99 -8.88
N ILE A 134 8.10 -5.14 -9.72
CA ILE A 134 8.62 -3.84 -9.32
C ILE A 134 7.66 -2.75 -9.83
N PRO A 135 7.26 -1.78 -8.97
CA PRO A 135 6.45 -0.67 -9.43
C PRO A 135 7.25 0.20 -10.41
N ALA A 136 6.62 0.59 -11.50
CA ALA A 136 7.22 1.53 -12.45
C ALA A 136 7.17 2.96 -11.92
N ALA A 137 8.00 3.83 -12.49
CA ALA A 137 7.94 5.26 -12.18
C ALA A 137 6.55 5.83 -12.48
N ASN A 138 6.11 6.73 -11.62
CA ASN A 138 4.82 7.42 -11.64
C ASN A 138 3.59 6.56 -11.30
N GLN A 139 3.77 5.28 -10.94
CA GLN A 139 2.67 4.47 -10.45
C GLN A 139 2.28 4.83 -9.01
N TYR A 140 1.01 4.61 -8.70
CA TYR A 140 0.39 4.78 -7.38
C TYR A 140 0.22 3.42 -6.72
N LEU A 141 0.43 3.36 -5.40
CA LEU A 141 0.28 2.13 -4.63
C LEU A 141 -1.12 2.03 -4.02
N TYR A 142 -1.70 0.84 -4.09
CA TYR A 142 -3.02 0.52 -3.55
C TYR A 142 -2.97 -0.76 -2.71
N LEU A 143 -3.78 -0.81 -1.66
CA LEU A 143 -4.09 -2.06 -0.97
C LEU A 143 -5.43 -2.59 -1.46
N CYS A 144 -5.50 -3.91 -1.66
CA CYS A 144 -6.70 -4.60 -2.11
C CYS A 144 -6.99 -5.79 -1.19
N GLY A 145 -8.26 -6.17 -1.06
CA GLY A 145 -8.61 -7.43 -0.44
C GLY A 145 -8.20 -8.59 -1.35
N GLY A 146 -7.47 -9.57 -0.81
CA GLY A 146 -7.06 -10.77 -1.55
C GLY A 146 -8.06 -11.92 -1.46
N GLU A 147 -9.23 -11.67 -0.87
CA GLU A 147 -10.30 -12.65 -0.72
C GLU A 147 -11.69 -12.01 -0.91
N ALA A 148 -12.66 -12.83 -1.31
CA ALA A 148 -14.05 -12.41 -1.38
C ALA A 148 -14.79 -12.68 -0.06
N GLY A 149 -15.89 -11.94 0.16
CA GLY A 149 -16.86 -12.26 1.21
C GLY A 149 -16.79 -11.43 2.47
N THR A 150 -15.75 -10.63 2.69
CA THR A 150 -15.60 -9.84 3.93
C THR A 150 -15.71 -8.33 3.66
N ALA A 151 -16.95 -7.83 3.67
CA ALA A 151 -17.21 -6.38 3.62
C ALA A 151 -17.36 -5.84 5.03
N ALA A 152 -16.32 -5.25 5.59
CA ALA A 152 -16.36 -4.70 6.93
C ALA A 152 -15.27 -3.65 7.13
N THR A 153 -15.48 -2.80 8.14
CA THR A 153 -14.50 -1.81 8.58
C THR A 153 -13.44 -2.49 9.46
N TYR A 154 -12.19 -2.24 9.16
CA TYR A 154 -11.07 -2.73 9.98
C TYR A 154 -11.09 -2.10 11.37
N THR A 155 -10.91 -2.92 12.38
CA THR A 155 -10.72 -2.52 13.78
C THR A 155 -9.26 -2.63 14.22
N ALA A 156 -8.45 -3.33 13.44
CA ALA A 156 -7.01 -3.48 13.64
C ALA A 156 -6.34 -3.85 12.30
N GLY A 157 -5.05 -3.77 12.25
CA GLY A 157 -4.21 -4.17 11.13
C GLY A 157 -3.18 -3.11 10.77
N LYS A 158 -1.90 -3.47 10.82
CA LYS A 158 -0.80 -2.56 10.46
C LYS A 158 0.17 -3.24 9.52
N PHE A 159 0.58 -2.52 8.51
CA PHE A 159 1.59 -2.97 7.56
C PHE A 159 2.70 -1.96 7.41
N LEU A 160 3.91 -2.48 7.24
CA LEU A 160 5.07 -1.72 6.80
C LEU A 160 5.43 -2.15 5.39
N ILE A 161 5.40 -1.21 4.45
CA ILE A 161 5.83 -1.40 3.07
C ILE A 161 7.17 -0.70 2.90
N GLN A 162 8.19 -1.42 2.48
CA GLN A 162 9.52 -0.89 2.27
C GLN A 162 9.96 -1.17 0.85
N LEU A 163 10.43 -0.12 0.16
CA LEU A 163 10.98 -0.19 -1.18
C LEU A 163 12.42 0.28 -1.14
N GLU A 164 13.28 -0.35 -1.92
CA GLU A 164 14.67 0.03 -2.05
C GLU A 164 15.00 0.26 -3.51
N GLY A 165 15.64 1.39 -3.78
CA GLY A 165 16.03 1.80 -5.10
C GLY A 165 17.39 2.47 -5.09
N TYR A 166 17.79 2.98 -6.24
CA TYR A 166 19.06 3.69 -6.41
C TYR A 166 18.87 4.95 -7.24
N GLU A 167 19.76 5.90 -7.04
CA GLU A 167 19.86 7.07 -7.90
C GLU A 167 20.43 6.66 -9.27
N ALA A 168 19.72 7.02 -10.34
CA ALA A 168 20.16 6.79 -11.71
C ALA A 168 21.00 7.96 -12.24
#